data_ab541af548453348eed30a5f46db3cb2
#
_entry.id   ab541af548453348eed30a5f46db3cb2
#
_cell.length_a   1.000
_cell.length_b   1.000
_cell.length_c   1.000
_cell.angle_alpha   90.00
_cell.angle_beta   90.00
_cell.angle_gamma   90.00
#
_symmetry.space_group_name_H-M   'P 1'
#
loop_
_entity.id
_entity.type
_entity.pdbx_description
1 polymer ?
#
loop_
_entity_poly.entity_id
_entity_poly.type
_entity_poly.pdbx_seq_one_letter_code
_entity_poly.pdbx_strand_id
1 'polypeptide(L)'
;REFPGTGGFSHTNLKYMKTFAESWPDWSIGQQLVDQIPWSHNMVILQQIKGLDARRWYIQKTIENGWSRNVLLLQIESELYERQGGALSNFEQSLPPSQSDLAQQLVKDPYNLEFFTLPEKAVERDLEKALVSHIQEFLLELGVGFAFVGSQYRLEVGGEEFFIDMLFYHLQLRCYVVVDLKMGAFKPEYSGKM
;
A
#
# COMPACT_ATOMS: atom_id res chain seq x y z
N ARG A 1 17.60 -42.13 9.94
CA ARG A 1 16.98 -40.83 10.34
C ARG A 1 17.99 -40.08 11.19
N GLU A 2 18.69 -39.10 10.63
CA GLU A 2 19.75 -38.35 11.32
C GLU A 2 19.22 -37.37 12.35
N PHE A 3 17.92 -36.99 12.30
CA PHE A 3 17.30 -35.99 13.21
C PHE A 3 15.96 -36.50 13.75
N PRO A 4 15.95 -37.53 14.64
CA PRO A 4 14.72 -38.02 15.24
C PRO A 4 14.16 -36.99 16.24
N GLY A 5 12.89 -36.65 16.08
CA GLY A 5 12.18 -35.69 16.97
C GLY A 5 12.27 -34.22 16.59
N THR A 6 13.00 -33.86 15.53
CA THR A 6 13.09 -32.48 15.05
C THR A 6 11.94 -32.17 14.09
N GLY A 7 11.08 -31.19 14.45
CA GLY A 7 10.03 -30.68 13.57
C GLY A 7 10.60 -29.84 12.43
N GLY A 8 9.80 -29.58 11.39
CA GLY A 8 10.17 -28.65 10.30
C GLY A 8 10.89 -29.26 9.11
N PHE A 9 11.32 -30.53 9.17
CA PHE A 9 11.99 -31.23 8.05
C PHE A 9 11.03 -32.08 7.21
N SER A 10 9.81 -31.61 6.96
CA SER A 10 8.96 -32.24 5.96
C SER A 10 9.58 -32.09 4.56
N HIS A 11 9.30 -33.04 3.65
CA HIS A 11 9.80 -33.00 2.28
C HIS A 11 9.46 -31.66 1.58
N THR A 12 8.28 -31.13 1.84
CA THR A 12 7.85 -29.84 1.30
C THR A 12 8.70 -28.70 1.87
N ASN A 13 8.95 -28.69 3.19
CA ASN A 13 9.74 -27.64 3.80
C ASN A 13 11.22 -27.69 3.39
N LEU A 14 11.78 -28.89 3.20
CA LEU A 14 13.13 -29.06 2.65
C LEU A 14 13.25 -28.52 1.22
N LYS A 15 12.21 -28.70 0.39
CA LYS A 15 12.17 -28.07 -0.94
C LYS A 15 12.17 -26.54 -0.84
N TYR A 16 11.39 -25.97 0.07
CA TYR A 16 11.39 -24.53 0.30
C TYR A 16 12.73 -24.02 0.80
N MET A 17 13.38 -24.71 1.72
CA MET A 17 14.72 -24.36 2.19
C MET A 17 15.75 -24.36 1.05
N LYS A 18 15.69 -25.36 0.15
CA LYS A 18 16.52 -25.41 -1.06
C LYS A 18 16.25 -24.21 -1.96
N THR A 19 14.97 -23.96 -2.31
CA THR A 19 14.59 -22.81 -3.14
C THR A 19 15.03 -21.49 -2.52
N PHE A 20 14.90 -21.35 -1.20
CA PHE A 20 15.35 -20.18 -0.45
C PHE A 20 16.86 -19.97 -0.62
N ALA A 21 17.68 -21.00 -0.39
CA ALA A 21 19.13 -20.92 -0.54
C ALA A 21 19.56 -20.59 -1.98
N GLU A 22 18.90 -21.17 -2.97
CA GLU A 22 19.17 -20.90 -4.41
C GLU A 22 18.73 -19.49 -4.84
N SER A 23 17.74 -18.92 -4.18
CA SER A 23 17.19 -17.60 -4.52
C SER A 23 17.99 -16.44 -3.96
N TRP A 24 18.89 -16.68 -3.02
CA TRP A 24 19.74 -15.68 -2.38
C TRP A 24 21.21 -16.05 -2.56
N PRO A 25 21.77 -15.84 -3.77
CA PRO A 25 23.15 -16.27 -4.09
C PRO A 25 24.21 -15.50 -3.29
N ASP A 26 23.90 -14.28 -2.86
CA ASP A 26 24.76 -13.48 -1.99
C ASP A 26 24.26 -13.55 -0.56
N TRP A 27 24.85 -14.46 0.21
CA TRP A 27 24.49 -14.71 1.60
C TRP A 27 24.64 -13.49 2.53
N SER A 28 25.57 -12.59 2.21
CA SER A 28 25.83 -11.40 3.03
C SER A 28 24.66 -10.40 3.00
N ILE A 29 23.92 -10.33 1.89
CA ILE A 29 22.76 -9.45 1.72
C ILE A 29 21.49 -10.15 2.22
N GLY A 30 21.40 -11.47 2.03
CA GLY A 30 20.26 -12.28 2.46
C GLY A 30 20.06 -12.27 3.97
N GLN A 31 21.12 -12.45 4.75
CA GLN A 31 21.05 -12.51 6.22
C GLN A 31 20.47 -11.25 6.87
N GLN A 32 20.74 -10.07 6.33
CA GLN A 32 20.30 -8.83 6.99
C GLN A 32 18.81 -8.53 6.85
N LEU A 33 18.16 -8.98 5.79
CA LEU A 33 16.76 -8.66 5.52
C LEU A 33 15.83 -9.86 5.74
N VAL A 34 16.20 -11.03 5.20
CA VAL A 34 15.30 -12.21 5.24
C VAL A 34 15.10 -12.79 6.63
N ASP A 35 16.06 -12.62 7.53
CA ASP A 35 15.98 -13.06 8.93
C ASP A 35 15.06 -12.17 9.78
N GLN A 36 14.72 -10.97 9.29
CA GLN A 36 13.86 -10.03 10.02
C GLN A 36 12.37 -10.27 9.78
N ILE A 37 12.01 -11.13 8.83
CA ILE A 37 10.62 -11.48 8.57
C ILE A 37 10.38 -12.98 8.82
N PRO A 38 9.15 -13.38 9.25
CA PRO A 38 8.82 -14.77 9.47
C PRO A 38 9.04 -15.66 8.25
N TRP A 39 9.35 -16.94 8.45
CA TRP A 39 9.53 -17.93 7.37
C TRP A 39 8.35 -17.97 6.39
N SER A 40 7.13 -17.86 6.91
CA SER A 40 5.92 -17.84 6.07
C SER A 40 5.86 -16.66 5.10
N HIS A 41 6.40 -15.50 5.46
CA HIS A 41 6.51 -14.33 4.59
C HIS A 41 7.57 -14.54 3.51
N ASN A 42 8.73 -15.07 3.89
CA ASN A 42 9.76 -15.44 2.91
C ASN A 42 9.23 -16.39 1.84
N MET A 43 8.40 -17.37 2.24
CA MET A 43 7.82 -18.33 1.30
C MET A 43 6.84 -17.66 0.34
N VAL A 44 6.00 -16.74 0.80
CA VAL A 44 5.09 -15.98 -0.06
C VAL A 44 5.89 -15.19 -1.10
N ILE A 45 6.90 -14.44 -0.67
CA ILE A 45 7.74 -13.61 -1.55
C ILE A 45 8.43 -14.48 -2.61
N LEU A 46 9.03 -15.62 -2.21
CA LEU A 46 9.72 -16.50 -3.15
C LEU A 46 8.80 -17.17 -4.16
N GLN A 47 7.56 -17.48 -3.78
CA GLN A 47 6.57 -18.11 -4.65
C GLN A 47 5.97 -17.15 -5.65
N GLN A 48 5.72 -15.91 -5.23
CA GLN A 48 4.97 -14.92 -6.01
C GLN A 48 5.88 -14.01 -6.85
N ILE A 49 7.10 -13.74 -6.38
CA ILE A 49 7.97 -12.73 -6.98
C ILE A 49 9.23 -13.35 -7.58
N LYS A 50 9.50 -13.07 -8.85
CA LYS A 50 10.68 -13.60 -9.56
C LYS A 50 11.90 -12.68 -9.48
N GLY A 51 11.70 -11.36 -9.52
CA GLY A 51 12.77 -10.36 -9.54
C GLY A 51 13.41 -10.16 -8.18
N LEU A 52 14.76 -10.12 -8.12
CA LEU A 52 15.51 -9.97 -6.87
C LEU A 52 15.25 -8.60 -6.22
N ASP A 53 15.18 -7.53 -7.01
CA ASP A 53 14.95 -6.17 -6.52
C ASP A 53 13.54 -6.03 -5.95
N ALA A 54 12.52 -6.56 -6.63
CA ALA A 54 11.16 -6.59 -6.12
C ALA A 54 11.07 -7.39 -4.82
N ARG A 55 11.75 -8.55 -4.71
CA ARG A 55 11.80 -9.34 -3.46
C ARG A 55 12.39 -8.54 -2.31
N ARG A 56 13.53 -7.88 -2.51
CA ARG A 56 14.18 -7.03 -1.51
C ARG A 56 13.26 -5.90 -1.07
N TRP A 57 12.61 -5.25 -2.03
CA TRP A 57 11.68 -4.17 -1.77
C TRP A 57 10.49 -4.63 -0.92
N TYR A 58 9.85 -5.75 -1.25
CA TYR A 58 8.73 -6.29 -0.46
C TYR A 58 9.16 -6.74 0.95
N ILE A 59 10.37 -7.29 1.11
CA ILE A 59 10.92 -7.60 2.45
C ILE A 59 11.08 -6.32 3.24
N GLN A 60 11.72 -5.31 2.67
CA GLN A 60 11.94 -4.03 3.32
C GLN A 60 10.60 -3.38 3.72
N LYS A 61 9.62 -3.35 2.82
CA LYS A 61 8.28 -2.82 3.10
C LYS A 61 7.53 -3.63 4.16
N THR A 62 7.72 -4.93 4.20
CA THR A 62 7.16 -5.80 5.24
C THR A 62 7.72 -5.44 6.62
N ILE A 63 9.02 -5.19 6.72
CA ILE A 63 9.68 -4.78 7.96
C ILE A 63 9.21 -3.38 8.39
N GLU A 64 9.26 -2.41 7.48
CA GLU A 64 8.89 -1.02 7.75
C GLU A 64 7.43 -0.87 8.21
N ASN A 65 6.54 -1.65 7.63
CA ASN A 65 5.10 -1.50 7.84
C ASN A 65 4.50 -2.58 8.76
N GLY A 66 5.28 -3.57 9.17
CA GLY A 66 4.80 -4.66 10.02
C GLY A 66 3.71 -5.51 9.37
N TRP A 67 3.75 -5.70 8.04
CA TRP A 67 2.71 -6.43 7.32
C TRP A 67 2.55 -7.86 7.83
N SER A 68 1.31 -8.26 8.07
CA SER A 68 0.97 -9.66 8.23
C SER A 68 1.14 -10.41 6.90
N ARG A 69 1.19 -11.76 6.97
CA ARG A 69 1.29 -12.58 5.75
C ARG A 69 0.17 -12.28 4.74
N ASN A 70 -1.06 -12.05 5.22
CA ASN A 70 -2.20 -11.77 4.35
C ASN A 70 -2.12 -10.37 3.73
N VAL A 71 -1.68 -9.38 4.49
CA VAL A 71 -1.44 -8.02 3.96
C VAL A 71 -0.32 -8.05 2.92
N LEU A 72 0.79 -8.74 3.19
CA LEU A 72 1.87 -8.90 2.23
C LEU A 72 1.37 -9.54 0.92
N LEU A 73 0.57 -10.60 1.02
CA LEU A 73 0.00 -11.28 -0.16
C LEU A 73 -0.87 -10.32 -0.97
N LEU A 74 -1.77 -9.58 -0.31
CA LEU A 74 -2.61 -8.57 -0.94
C LEU A 74 -1.78 -7.50 -1.66
N GLN A 75 -0.71 -7.00 -1.04
CA GLN A 75 0.16 -5.99 -1.65
C GLN A 75 0.94 -6.53 -2.86
N ILE A 76 1.31 -7.81 -2.85
CA ILE A 76 1.93 -8.46 -4.01
C ILE A 76 0.92 -8.64 -5.14
N GLU A 77 -0.27 -9.16 -4.84
CA GLU A 77 -1.35 -9.37 -5.82
C GLU A 77 -1.83 -8.06 -6.46
N SER A 78 -1.79 -6.98 -5.71
CA SER A 78 -2.09 -5.63 -6.23
C SER A 78 -0.92 -4.95 -6.94
N GLU A 79 0.20 -5.63 -7.16
CA GLU A 79 1.39 -5.12 -7.86
C GLU A 79 1.92 -3.80 -7.27
N LEU A 80 1.95 -3.69 -5.92
CA LEU A 80 2.32 -2.46 -5.24
C LEU A 80 3.71 -1.95 -5.64
N TYR A 81 4.67 -2.83 -5.90
CA TYR A 81 6.03 -2.47 -6.31
C TYR A 81 6.04 -1.62 -7.60
N GLU A 82 5.20 -2.01 -8.56
CA GLU A 82 5.09 -1.34 -9.86
C GLU A 82 4.30 -0.01 -9.78
N ARG A 83 3.35 0.09 -8.84
CA ARG A 83 2.45 1.25 -8.72
C ARG A 83 2.99 2.35 -7.80
N GLN A 84 3.87 2.03 -6.86
CA GLN A 84 4.33 2.99 -5.87
C GLN A 84 5.23 4.06 -6.48
N GLY A 85 4.93 5.33 -6.18
CA GLY A 85 5.68 6.47 -6.67
C GLY A 85 5.39 6.84 -8.13
N GLY A 86 4.44 6.14 -8.81
CA GLY A 86 4.09 6.40 -10.20
C GLY A 86 3.17 7.60 -10.41
N ALA A 87 2.53 8.13 -9.36
CA ALA A 87 1.56 9.19 -9.50
C ALA A 87 2.18 10.51 -9.95
N LEU A 88 1.52 11.17 -10.89
CA LEU A 88 1.86 12.55 -11.29
C LEU A 88 1.50 13.50 -10.14
N SER A 89 2.46 14.29 -9.70
CA SER A 89 2.27 15.23 -8.60
C SER A 89 3.03 16.54 -8.84
N ASN A 90 2.69 17.57 -8.08
CA ASN A 90 3.41 18.85 -8.03
C ASN A 90 4.23 19.00 -6.75
N PHE A 91 4.51 17.90 -6.04
CA PHE A 91 5.16 17.92 -4.74
C PHE A 91 6.54 18.58 -4.76
N GLU A 92 7.34 18.34 -5.82
CA GLU A 92 8.65 18.96 -5.99
C GLU A 92 8.58 20.50 -6.05
N GLN A 93 7.46 21.05 -6.56
CA GLN A 93 7.26 22.50 -6.66
C GLN A 93 6.63 23.10 -5.39
N SER A 94 5.90 22.30 -4.62
CA SER A 94 5.04 22.75 -3.54
C SER A 94 5.60 22.43 -2.15
N LEU A 95 6.50 21.46 -2.03
CA LEU A 95 7.02 20.97 -0.75
C LEU A 95 8.54 21.07 -0.67
N PRO A 96 9.13 21.21 0.54
CA PRO A 96 10.57 21.04 0.74
C PRO A 96 11.05 19.66 0.27
N PRO A 97 12.28 19.52 -0.26
CA PRO A 97 12.76 18.28 -0.88
C PRO A 97 12.53 17.01 -0.04
N SER A 98 12.83 17.04 1.24
CA SER A 98 12.65 15.86 2.12
C SER A 98 11.18 15.46 2.31
N GLN A 99 10.25 16.40 2.22
CA GLN A 99 8.81 16.14 2.29
C GLN A 99 8.25 15.75 0.93
N SER A 100 8.74 16.36 -0.15
CA SER A 100 8.38 16.03 -1.52
C SER A 100 8.71 14.58 -1.84
N ASP A 101 9.93 14.12 -1.56
CA ASP A 101 10.35 12.74 -1.78
C ASP A 101 9.48 11.75 -0.99
N LEU A 102 9.20 12.05 0.27
CA LEU A 102 8.33 11.22 1.10
C LEU A 102 6.89 11.20 0.57
N ALA A 103 6.34 12.35 0.23
CA ALA A 103 4.99 12.46 -0.32
C ALA A 103 4.87 11.69 -1.64
N GLN A 104 5.85 11.81 -2.54
CA GLN A 104 5.86 11.07 -3.81
C GLN A 104 5.88 9.55 -3.61
N GLN A 105 6.60 9.05 -2.60
CA GLN A 105 6.64 7.62 -2.29
C GLN A 105 5.32 7.07 -1.73
N LEU A 106 4.45 7.93 -1.19
CA LEU A 106 3.20 7.54 -0.56
C LEU A 106 2.02 7.48 -1.53
N VAL A 107 2.10 8.18 -2.66
CA VAL A 107 1.04 8.15 -3.67
C VAL A 107 1.24 7.02 -4.67
N LYS A 108 0.14 6.50 -5.19
CA LYS A 108 0.10 5.39 -6.14
C LYS A 108 -0.64 5.81 -7.40
N ASP A 109 -0.34 5.15 -8.50
CA ASP A 109 -1.08 5.30 -9.73
C ASP A 109 -1.02 3.98 -10.54
N PRO A 110 -2.17 3.35 -10.80
CA PRO A 110 -3.50 3.64 -10.24
C PRO A 110 -3.67 3.14 -8.78
N TYR A 111 -4.69 3.64 -8.08
CA TYR A 111 -5.20 3.00 -6.87
C TYR A 111 -6.03 1.78 -7.23
N ASN A 112 -5.86 0.69 -6.47
CA ASN A 112 -6.66 -0.52 -6.65
C ASN A 112 -7.91 -0.46 -5.76
N LEU A 113 -9.08 -0.35 -6.40
CA LEU A 113 -10.38 -0.29 -5.74
C LEU A 113 -11.26 -1.53 -6.04
N GLU A 114 -10.65 -2.67 -6.39
CA GLU A 114 -11.38 -3.91 -6.74
C GLU A 114 -12.06 -4.59 -5.55
N PHE A 115 -11.82 -4.13 -4.33
CA PHE A 115 -12.42 -4.68 -3.12
C PHE A 115 -13.91 -4.36 -2.95
N PHE A 116 -14.50 -3.56 -3.84
CA PHE A 116 -15.95 -3.35 -3.93
C PHE A 116 -16.41 -3.25 -5.38
N THR A 117 -17.71 -3.42 -5.59
CA THR A 117 -18.34 -3.29 -6.92
C THR A 117 -19.33 -2.15 -6.89
N LEU A 118 -19.28 -1.28 -7.90
CA LEU A 118 -20.25 -0.21 -8.10
C LEU A 118 -21.31 -0.60 -9.15
N PRO A 119 -22.56 -0.11 -9.03
CA PRO A 119 -23.54 -0.20 -10.08
C PRO A 119 -23.07 0.49 -11.37
N GLU A 120 -23.53 0.02 -12.54
CA GLU A 120 -23.14 0.59 -13.85
C GLU A 120 -23.43 2.10 -13.97
N LYS A 121 -24.44 2.60 -13.26
CA LYS A 121 -24.83 4.02 -13.21
C LYS A 121 -24.54 4.66 -11.85
N ALA A 122 -23.46 4.21 -11.18
CA ALA A 122 -23.07 4.79 -9.91
C ALA A 122 -22.71 6.27 -10.04
N VAL A 123 -23.02 7.02 -8.98
CA VAL A 123 -22.63 8.43 -8.82
C VAL A 123 -21.57 8.55 -7.71
N GLU A 124 -20.95 9.72 -7.59
CA GLU A 124 -19.89 9.99 -6.59
C GLU A 124 -20.28 9.59 -5.16
N ARG A 125 -21.54 9.82 -4.79
CA ARG A 125 -22.08 9.42 -3.48
C ARG A 125 -22.12 7.90 -3.26
N ASP A 126 -22.29 7.11 -4.31
CA ASP A 126 -22.27 5.64 -4.21
C ASP A 126 -20.83 5.16 -4.04
N LEU A 127 -19.87 5.78 -4.72
CA LEU A 127 -18.44 5.54 -4.52
C LEU A 127 -18.02 5.88 -3.09
N GLU A 128 -18.40 7.06 -2.57
CA GLU A 128 -18.11 7.45 -1.20
C GLU A 128 -18.63 6.44 -0.18
N LYS A 129 -19.90 6.04 -0.29
CA LYS A 129 -20.48 5.03 0.60
C LYS A 129 -19.77 3.69 0.52
N ALA A 130 -19.38 3.25 -0.67
CA ALA A 130 -18.62 2.01 -0.86
C ALA A 130 -17.26 2.10 -0.16
N LEU A 131 -16.52 3.20 -0.34
CA LEU A 131 -15.23 3.41 0.31
C LEU A 131 -15.34 3.48 1.85
N VAL A 132 -16.35 4.16 2.38
CA VAL A 132 -16.59 4.22 3.83
C VAL A 132 -16.99 2.85 4.39
N SER A 133 -17.82 2.08 3.69
CA SER A 133 -18.20 0.73 4.13
C SER A 133 -17.03 -0.27 4.07
N HIS A 134 -16.03 -0.02 3.23
CA HIS A 134 -14.80 -0.81 3.08
C HIS A 134 -13.56 -0.01 3.52
N ILE A 135 -13.71 0.78 4.57
CA ILE A 135 -12.66 1.72 5.00
C ILE A 135 -11.35 1.02 5.39
N GLN A 136 -11.40 -0.22 5.84
CA GLN A 136 -10.21 -1.00 6.19
C GLN A 136 -9.40 -1.35 4.95
N GLU A 137 -10.07 -1.85 3.90
CA GLU A 137 -9.46 -2.16 2.61
C GLU A 137 -8.95 -0.90 1.94
N PHE A 138 -9.70 0.20 2.03
CA PHE A 138 -9.26 1.49 1.48
C PHE A 138 -8.04 2.04 2.22
N LEU A 139 -7.97 1.95 3.55
CA LEU A 139 -6.78 2.33 4.32
C LEU A 139 -5.57 1.46 3.99
N LEU A 140 -5.76 0.16 3.75
CA LEU A 140 -4.69 -0.73 3.28
C LEU A 140 -4.19 -0.31 1.89
N GLU A 141 -5.11 0.08 1.00
CA GLU A 141 -4.74 0.57 -0.32
C GLU A 141 -4.07 1.94 -0.25
N LEU A 142 -4.54 2.88 0.56
CA LEU A 142 -3.86 4.17 0.77
C LEU A 142 -2.44 3.97 1.31
N GLY A 143 -2.26 3.03 2.22
CA GLY A 143 -0.96 2.69 2.81
C GLY A 143 -0.79 3.14 4.25
N VAL A 144 0.40 2.89 4.78
CA VAL A 144 0.72 3.17 6.19
C VAL A 144 0.83 4.66 6.45
N GLY A 145 0.27 5.07 7.55
CA GLY A 145 0.30 6.46 8.02
C GLY A 145 -1.00 7.22 7.80
N PHE A 146 -1.93 6.71 7.03
CA PHE A 146 -3.25 7.32 6.87
C PHE A 146 -4.17 6.97 8.04
N ALA A 147 -4.79 7.98 8.62
CA ALA A 147 -5.84 7.87 9.61
C ALA A 147 -7.11 8.54 9.05
N PHE A 148 -8.22 7.79 9.00
CA PHE A 148 -9.50 8.33 8.55
C PHE A 148 -10.09 9.28 9.61
N VAL A 149 -10.39 10.52 9.21
CA VAL A 149 -10.98 11.55 10.08
C VAL A 149 -12.50 11.58 9.91
N GLY A 150 -12.98 11.48 8.67
CA GLY A 150 -14.42 11.45 8.39
C GLY A 150 -14.74 11.62 6.91
N SER A 151 -16.00 11.38 6.57
CA SER A 151 -16.59 11.70 5.27
C SER A 151 -17.57 12.86 5.39
N GLN A 152 -17.84 13.55 4.29
CA GLN A 152 -18.69 14.75 4.23
C GLN A 152 -18.30 15.75 5.33
N TYR A 153 -16.99 15.97 5.45
CA TYR A 153 -16.46 16.81 6.52
C TYR A 153 -16.77 18.28 6.24
N ARG A 154 -17.59 18.87 7.10
CA ARG A 154 -18.03 20.27 6.97
C ARG A 154 -16.91 21.24 7.34
N LEU A 155 -16.64 22.17 6.44
CA LEU A 155 -15.81 23.34 6.67
C LEU A 155 -16.65 24.61 6.51
N GLU A 156 -16.37 25.60 7.33
CA GLU A 156 -16.95 26.96 7.21
C GLU A 156 -15.83 27.95 6.95
N VAL A 157 -15.88 28.60 5.81
CA VAL A 157 -14.88 29.61 5.41
C VAL A 157 -15.59 30.86 4.92
N GLY A 158 -15.35 31.97 5.58
CA GLY A 158 -15.96 33.28 5.21
C GLY A 158 -17.49 33.33 5.32
N GLY A 159 -18.10 32.44 6.11
CA GLY A 159 -19.56 32.30 6.26
C GLY A 159 -20.22 31.39 5.22
N GLU A 160 -19.44 30.77 4.33
CA GLU A 160 -19.90 29.76 3.39
C GLU A 160 -19.54 28.35 3.88
N GLU A 161 -20.41 27.39 3.61
CA GLU A 161 -20.22 25.98 3.97
C GLU A 161 -19.67 25.18 2.80
N PHE A 162 -18.63 24.41 3.07
CA PHE A 162 -18.00 23.48 2.13
C PHE A 162 -18.00 22.09 2.75
N PHE A 163 -18.07 21.07 1.89
CA PHE A 163 -18.01 19.67 2.30
C PHE A 163 -16.88 18.97 1.58
N ILE A 164 -16.00 18.32 2.35
CA ILE A 164 -14.94 17.46 1.86
C ILE A 164 -15.48 16.04 1.81
N ASP A 165 -15.38 15.34 0.66
CA ASP A 165 -15.90 13.98 0.51
C ASP A 165 -15.26 13.03 1.52
N MET A 166 -13.92 13.01 1.61
CA MET A 166 -13.21 12.24 2.62
C MET A 166 -11.99 13.02 3.14
N LEU A 167 -11.83 13.04 4.45
CA LEU A 167 -10.71 13.67 5.13
C LEU A 167 -9.87 12.62 5.85
N PHE A 168 -8.56 12.66 5.63
CA PHE A 168 -7.57 11.84 6.32
C PHE A 168 -6.53 12.71 7.00
N TYR A 169 -5.83 12.15 7.97
CA TYR A 169 -4.61 12.72 8.53
C TYR A 169 -3.45 11.77 8.27
N HIS A 170 -2.35 12.27 7.75
CA HIS A 170 -1.16 11.45 7.50
C HIS A 170 -0.13 11.65 8.61
N LEU A 171 0.12 10.59 9.38
CA LEU A 171 0.95 10.62 10.59
C LEU A 171 2.42 10.99 10.33
N GLN A 172 3.01 10.51 9.26
CA GLN A 172 4.42 10.77 8.93
C GLN A 172 4.62 12.17 8.34
N LEU A 173 3.74 12.57 7.42
CA LEU A 173 3.75 13.91 6.82
C LEU A 173 3.21 14.99 7.78
N ARG A 174 2.46 14.59 8.82
CA ARG A 174 1.82 15.49 9.78
C ARG A 174 0.93 16.54 9.12
N CYS A 175 0.16 16.11 8.13
CA CYS A 175 -0.77 16.97 7.39
C CYS A 175 -2.13 16.29 7.20
N TYR A 176 -3.14 17.10 6.92
CA TYR A 176 -4.40 16.59 6.44
C TYR A 176 -4.30 16.27 4.96
N VAL A 177 -4.98 15.20 4.54
CA VAL A 177 -5.12 14.79 3.16
C VAL A 177 -6.61 14.85 2.81
N VAL A 178 -6.93 15.72 1.87
CA VAL A 178 -8.28 15.87 1.32
C VAL A 178 -8.43 14.98 0.11
N VAL A 179 -9.49 14.18 0.07
CA VAL A 179 -9.84 13.36 -1.09
C VAL A 179 -11.19 13.83 -1.60
N ASP A 180 -11.20 14.33 -2.83
CA ASP A 180 -12.41 14.70 -3.58
C ASP A 180 -12.68 13.61 -4.61
N LEU A 181 -13.87 13.02 -4.58
CA LEU A 181 -14.25 11.87 -5.39
C LEU A 181 -14.93 12.34 -6.67
N LYS A 182 -14.46 11.84 -7.80
CA LYS A 182 -15.07 12.13 -9.10
C LYS A 182 -15.26 10.85 -9.89
N MET A 183 -16.40 10.80 -10.59
CA MET A 183 -16.69 9.69 -11.50
C MET A 183 -16.32 10.06 -12.93
N GLY A 184 -15.67 9.13 -13.64
CA GLY A 184 -15.28 9.30 -15.03
C GLY A 184 -13.87 9.86 -15.23
N ALA A 185 -13.59 10.39 -16.43
CA ALA A 185 -12.27 10.89 -16.77
C ALA A 185 -11.94 12.19 -16.03
N PHE A 186 -10.66 12.35 -15.66
CA PHE A 186 -10.16 13.57 -15.04
C PHE A 186 -10.42 14.80 -15.94
N LYS A 187 -10.86 15.89 -15.31
CA LYS A 187 -11.02 17.20 -15.94
C LYS A 187 -10.22 18.24 -15.17
N PRO A 188 -9.48 19.13 -15.88
CA PRO A 188 -8.64 20.15 -15.22
C PRO A 188 -9.42 21.07 -14.24
N GLU A 189 -10.72 21.28 -14.48
CA GLU A 189 -11.56 22.09 -13.60
C GLU A 189 -11.73 21.52 -12.20
N TYR A 190 -11.46 20.22 -12.02
CA TYR A 190 -11.56 19.58 -10.70
C TYR A 190 -10.48 20.07 -9.74
N SER A 191 -9.27 20.32 -10.24
CA SER A 191 -8.16 20.85 -9.42
C SER A 191 -8.35 22.32 -9.00
N GLY A 192 -9.21 23.07 -9.67
CA GLY A 192 -9.51 24.45 -9.32
C GLY A 192 -10.60 24.63 -8.26
N LYS A 193 -11.22 23.52 -7.80
CA LYS A 193 -12.26 23.53 -6.75
C LYS A 193 -11.76 23.11 -5.38
N MET A 194 -10.51 22.65 -5.29
CA MET A 194 -9.78 22.38 -4.06
C MET A 194 -9.01 23.63 -3.61
#